data_9c9c32439f9c85d98c55581fdc4d5d05
#
_entry.id   9c9c32439f9c85d98c55581fdc4d5d05
#
_cell.length_a   1.000
_cell.length_b   1.000
_cell.length_c   1.000
_cell.angle_alpha   90.00
_cell.angle_beta   90.00
_cell.angle_gamma   90.00
#
_symmetry.space_group_name_H-M   'P 1'
#
loop_
_entity.id
_entity.type
_entity.pdbx_description
1 polymer ?
#
loop_
_entity_poly.entity_id
_entity_poly.type
_entity_poly.pdbx_seq_one_letter_code
_entity_poly.pdbx_strand_id
1 'polypeptide(L)' 'EAMTKNDVVSEAGQIWSLLSERKILSVKRIGEMTHYHESLVCLALGWLVKENKVRLFEKSGVLHAELNISIPEMYY' A
#
# COMPACT_ATOMS: atom_id res chain seq x y z
N GLU A 1 12.63 -15.47 11.26
CA GLU A 1 12.76 -15.35 9.84
C GLU A 1 12.83 -13.93 9.40
N ALA A 2 13.79 -13.57 8.61
CA ALA A 2 14.03 -12.19 8.26
C ALA A 2 13.29 -11.81 6.99
N MET A 3 12.80 -10.58 6.94
CA MET A 3 12.24 -10.04 5.72
C MET A 3 13.30 -9.24 5.01
N THR A 4 13.40 -9.42 3.73
CA THR A 4 14.40 -8.72 2.95
C THR A 4 13.76 -7.58 2.19
N LYS A 5 14.61 -6.73 1.62
CA LYS A 5 14.12 -5.66 0.77
C LYS A 5 13.31 -6.21 -0.39
N ASN A 6 13.74 -7.36 -0.94
CA ASN A 6 13.01 -7.96 -2.06
C ASN A 6 11.61 -8.39 -1.64
N ASP A 7 11.46 -8.90 -0.42
CA ASP A 7 10.14 -9.28 0.07
C ASP A 7 9.23 -8.07 0.16
N VAL A 8 9.76 -6.96 0.67
CA VAL A 8 8.98 -5.74 0.82
C VAL A 8 8.59 -5.19 -0.54
N VAL A 9 9.52 -5.15 -1.50
CA VAL A 9 9.25 -4.60 -2.82
C VAL A 9 8.25 -5.47 -3.56
N SER A 10 8.37 -6.79 -3.44
CA SER A 10 7.45 -7.71 -4.09
C SER A 10 6.03 -7.53 -3.55
N GLU A 11 5.90 -7.44 -2.23
CA GLU A 11 4.60 -7.24 -1.62
C GLU A 11 4.05 -5.87 -2.00
N ALA A 12 4.91 -4.85 -2.05
CA ALA A 12 4.48 -3.52 -2.44
C ALA A 12 3.86 -3.53 -3.85
N GLY A 13 4.46 -4.29 -4.76
CA GLY A 13 3.93 -4.41 -6.11
C GLY A 13 2.54 -5.04 -6.12
N GLN A 14 2.33 -6.07 -5.32
CA GLN A 14 1.03 -6.71 -5.25
C GLN A 14 -0.02 -5.79 -4.63
N ILE A 15 0.35 -5.07 -3.58
CA ILE A 15 -0.57 -4.14 -2.95
C ILE A 15 -0.93 -3.02 -3.91
N TRP A 16 0.06 -2.52 -4.64
CA TRP A 16 -0.19 -1.45 -5.60
C TRP A 16 -1.16 -1.90 -6.68
N SER A 17 -1.03 -3.15 -7.13
CA SER A 17 -1.96 -3.69 -8.11
C SER A 17 -3.37 -3.76 -7.55
N LEU A 18 -3.53 -4.20 -6.30
CA LEU A 18 -4.83 -4.23 -5.67
C LEU A 18 -5.45 -2.84 -5.59
N LEU A 19 -4.65 -1.86 -5.19
CA LEU A 19 -5.17 -0.50 -5.05
C LEU A 19 -5.44 0.14 -6.40
N SER A 20 -4.75 -0.30 -7.44
CA SER A 20 -5.06 0.18 -8.78
C SER A 20 -6.47 -0.21 -9.20
N GLU A 21 -6.95 -1.36 -8.71
CA GLU A 21 -8.30 -1.78 -9.01
C GLU A 21 -9.31 -1.24 -8.03
N ARG A 22 -8.97 -1.23 -6.74
CA ARG A 22 -9.94 -0.91 -5.71
C ARG A 22 -9.89 0.52 -5.23
N LYS A 23 -8.82 1.22 -5.48
CA LYS A 23 -8.59 2.62 -5.12
C LYS A 23 -8.33 2.83 -3.65
N ILE A 24 -9.07 2.20 -2.77
CA ILE A 24 -8.92 2.41 -1.35
C ILE A 24 -9.27 1.13 -0.62
N LEU A 25 -8.46 0.75 0.34
CA LEU A 25 -8.69 -0.45 1.14
C LEU A 25 -8.14 -0.23 2.53
N SER A 26 -8.76 -0.85 3.53
CA SER A 26 -8.18 -0.82 4.87
C SER A 26 -6.94 -1.71 4.87
N VAL A 27 -6.01 -1.40 5.75
CA VAL A 27 -4.78 -2.20 5.86
C VAL A 27 -5.14 -3.64 6.24
N LYS A 28 -6.14 -3.81 7.11
CA LYS A 28 -6.57 -5.14 7.48
C LYS A 28 -7.08 -5.92 6.27
N ARG A 29 -7.85 -5.26 5.42
CA ARG A 29 -8.39 -5.90 4.23
C ARG A 29 -7.27 -6.29 3.27
N ILE A 30 -6.28 -5.43 3.12
CA ILE A 30 -5.12 -5.74 2.28
C ILE A 30 -4.43 -7.01 2.79
N GLY A 31 -4.26 -7.12 4.10
CA GLY A 31 -3.64 -8.30 4.67
C GLY A 31 -4.45 -9.56 4.38
N GLU A 32 -5.78 -9.46 4.47
CA GLU A 32 -6.65 -10.59 4.19
C GLU A 32 -6.57 -11.00 2.72
N MET A 33 -6.51 -10.02 1.84
CA MET A 33 -6.52 -10.31 0.40
C MET A 33 -5.18 -10.83 -0.09
N THR A 34 -4.09 -10.42 0.53
CA THR A 34 -2.77 -10.87 0.10
C THR A 34 -2.28 -12.06 0.90
N HIS A 35 -2.96 -12.38 2.02
CA HIS A 35 -2.55 -13.47 2.89
C HIS A 35 -1.16 -13.28 3.48
N TYR A 36 -0.74 -12.04 3.65
CA TYR A 36 0.56 -11.76 4.23
C TYR A 36 0.42 -11.26 5.66
N HIS A 37 1.50 -11.36 6.40
CA HIS A 37 1.50 -10.84 7.77
C HIS A 37 1.35 -9.33 7.75
N GLU A 38 0.66 -8.84 8.76
CA GLU A 38 0.41 -7.41 8.84
C GLU A 38 1.69 -6.59 8.86
N SER A 39 2.74 -7.11 9.50
CA SER A 39 4.00 -6.35 9.54
C SER A 39 4.59 -6.19 8.13
N LEU A 40 4.51 -7.21 7.30
CA LEU A 40 5.02 -7.10 5.94
C LEU A 40 4.16 -6.14 5.13
N VAL A 41 2.83 -6.19 5.34
CA VAL A 41 1.93 -5.26 4.65
C VAL A 41 2.27 -3.83 5.04
N CYS A 42 2.52 -3.57 6.33
CA CYS A 42 2.86 -2.22 6.77
C CYS A 42 4.18 -1.74 6.19
N LEU A 43 5.18 -2.62 6.14
CA LEU A 43 6.46 -2.24 5.54
C LEU A 43 6.31 -1.94 4.05
N ALA A 44 5.53 -2.76 3.36
CA ALA A 44 5.31 -2.55 1.94
C ALA A 44 4.54 -1.25 1.69
N LEU A 45 3.56 -0.94 2.53
CA LEU A 45 2.84 0.31 2.41
C LEU A 45 3.74 1.50 2.67
N GLY A 46 4.65 1.39 3.65
CA GLY A 46 5.62 2.43 3.89
C GLY A 46 6.50 2.67 2.67
N TRP A 47 6.89 1.59 2.00
CA TRP A 47 7.66 1.71 0.76
C TRP A 47 6.87 2.47 -0.30
N LEU A 48 5.57 2.12 -0.45
CA LEU A 48 4.73 2.79 -1.44
C LEU A 48 4.49 4.26 -1.11
N VAL A 49 4.41 4.59 0.17
CA VAL A 49 4.29 5.98 0.59
C VAL A 49 5.56 6.74 0.21
N LYS A 50 6.72 6.12 0.44
CA LYS A 50 7.97 6.74 0.08
C LYS A 50 8.04 7.01 -1.42
N GLU A 51 7.45 6.12 -2.23
CA GLU A 51 7.45 6.28 -3.67
C GLU A 51 6.29 7.15 -4.16
N ASN A 52 5.53 7.71 -3.25
CA ASN A 52 4.39 8.57 -3.58
C ASN A 52 3.30 7.85 -4.36
N LYS A 53 3.17 6.56 -4.15
CA LYS A 53 2.17 5.78 -4.87
C LYS A 53 0.89 5.57 -4.08
N VAL A 54 0.95 5.69 -2.75
CA VAL A 54 -0.24 5.58 -1.92
C VAL A 54 -0.18 6.59 -0.80
N ARG A 55 -1.33 6.89 -0.22
CA ARG A 55 -1.46 7.69 0.99
C ARG A 55 -2.07 6.82 2.05
N LEU A 56 -1.66 7.03 3.28
CA LEU A 56 -2.26 6.34 4.41
C LEU A 56 -3.07 7.35 5.22
N PHE A 57 -4.21 6.92 5.72
CA PHE A 57 -5.01 7.78 6.57
C PHE A 57 -5.89 6.93 7.47
N GLU A 58 -6.35 7.51 8.56
CA GLU A 58 -7.26 6.82 9.47
C GLU A 58 -8.66 7.33 9.25
N LYS A 59 -9.61 6.41 9.29
CA LYS A 59 -11.01 6.77 9.22
C LYS A 59 -11.71 5.95 10.27
N SER A 60 -12.31 6.62 11.23
CA SER A 60 -12.99 5.97 12.35
C SER A 60 -12.07 5.01 13.09
N GLY A 61 -10.81 5.40 13.25
CA GLY A 61 -9.83 4.58 13.96
C GLY A 61 -9.26 3.44 13.16
N VAL A 62 -9.60 3.32 11.88
CA VAL A 62 -9.13 2.23 11.04
C VAL A 62 -8.18 2.81 9.98
N LEU A 63 -7.01 2.22 9.90
CA LEU A 63 -6.01 2.68 8.94
C LEU A 63 -6.34 2.18 7.54
N HIS A 64 -6.33 3.09 6.60
CA HIS A 64 -6.62 2.80 5.19
C HIS A 64 -5.46 3.23 4.31
N ALA A 65 -5.36 2.59 3.17
CA ALA A 65 -4.42 2.99 2.13
C ALA A 65 -5.22 3.36 0.89
N GLU A 66 -4.83 4.45 0.29
CA GLU A 66 -5.52 4.95 -0.90
C GLU A 66 -4.51 5.18 -2.00
N LEU A 67 -4.85 4.77 -3.22
CA LEU A 67 -3.98 5.01 -4.35
C LEU A 67 -3.78 6.51 -4.52
N ASN A 68 -2.54 6.92 -4.63
CA ASN A 68 -2.23 8.33 -4.79
C ASN A 68 -2.27 8.64 -6.28
N ILE A 69 -3.39 9.19 -6.74
CA ILE A 69 -3.50 9.51 -8.11
C ILE A 69 -3.00 10.91 -8.25
N SER A 70 -1.74 11.08 -8.40
CA SER A 70 -1.24 12.36 -8.53
C SER A 70 -1.36 12.75 -9.94
N ILE A 71 -2.02 13.76 -10.17
CA ILE A 71 -2.11 14.23 -11.45
C ILE A 71 -0.92 14.95 -11.77
N PRO A 72 -0.26 14.57 -12.65
CA PRO A 72 0.95 15.14 -12.96
C PRO A 72 0.71 16.45 -13.43
N GLU A 73 1.32 17.23 -13.00
CA GLU A 73 1.20 18.47 -13.36
C GLU A 73 1.81 18.68 -14.53
N MET A 74 1.99 17.75 -15.08
CA MET A 74 2.67 17.87 -16.14
C MET A 74 1.92 18.49 -17.11
N TYR A 75 0.92 18.68 -16.98
CA TYR A 75 0.33 19.18 -18.02
C TYR A 75 0.50 20.57 -18.01
N TYR A 76 1.27 21.03 -17.80
CA TYR A 76 1.52 22.30 -17.93
C TYR A 76 2.43 22.60 -18.43
#